data_de041ef177ada0daefc3e1803705ebce
#
_entry.id   de041ef177ada0daefc3e1803705ebce
#
_cell.length_a   1.000
_cell.length_b   1.000
_cell.length_c   1.000
_cell.angle_alpha   90.00
_cell.angle_beta   90.00
_cell.angle_gamma   90.00
#
_symmetry.space_group_name_H-M   'P 1'
#
loop_
_entity.id
_entity.type
_entity.pdbx_description
1 polymer ?
#
loop_
_entity_poly.entity_id
_entity_poly.type
_entity_poly.pdbx_seq_one_letter_code
_entity_poly.pdbx_strand_id
1 'polypeptide(L)'
;THRMAREIREELEKQNFHVVELRMCELRDSDLRDELELADLVLVGTSTINRDAPPQAWHAMSLFSLVTPKAKIAAAFGSFGWSGEAVKLVEERLKGLRFKMPVPGLTLRFSPTDDNLRECREFAGQVAAQVVGTE
;
A
#
# COMPACT_ATOMS: atom_id res chain seq x y z
N THR A 1 9.12 -7.24 -0.76
CA THR A 1 8.12 -6.23 -0.33
C THR A 1 8.74 -5.14 0.55
N HIS A 2 9.63 -5.50 1.49
CA HIS A 2 10.29 -4.50 2.34
C HIS A 2 11.15 -3.51 1.55
N ARG A 3 11.89 -3.97 0.55
CA ARG A 3 12.69 -3.08 -0.29
C ARG A 3 11.81 -2.15 -1.12
N MET A 4 10.70 -2.66 -1.62
CA MET A 4 9.71 -1.85 -2.32
C MET A 4 9.16 -0.76 -1.41
N ALA A 5 8.76 -1.14 -0.19
CA ALA A 5 8.22 -0.19 0.78
C ALA A 5 9.22 0.90 1.12
N ARG A 6 10.49 0.54 1.32
CA ARG A 6 11.54 1.51 1.60
C ARG A 6 11.71 2.51 0.45
N GLU A 7 11.78 2.00 -0.77
CA GLU A 7 11.98 2.84 -1.95
C GLU A 7 10.81 3.81 -2.16
N ILE A 8 9.59 3.30 -2.00
CA ILE A 8 8.37 4.12 -2.09
C ILE A 8 8.36 5.18 -1.00
N ARG A 9 8.68 4.80 0.23
CA ARG A 9 8.75 5.73 1.36
C ARG A 9 9.74 6.85 1.11
N GLU A 10 10.96 6.52 0.70
CA GLU A 10 12.00 7.51 0.44
C GLU A 10 11.58 8.50 -0.64
N GLU A 11 10.96 8.02 -1.69
CA GLU A 11 10.48 8.89 -2.76
C GLU A 11 9.35 9.81 -2.28
N LEU A 12 8.42 9.31 -1.49
CA LEU A 12 7.35 10.14 -0.92
C LEU A 12 7.92 11.19 0.03
N GLU A 13 8.90 10.83 0.85
CA GLU A 13 9.55 11.79 1.76
C GLU A 13 10.27 12.90 0.98
N LYS A 14 10.87 12.58 -0.16
CA LYS A 14 11.47 13.60 -1.06
C LYS A 14 10.42 14.59 -1.57
N GLN A 15 9.18 14.16 -1.68
CA GLN A 15 8.08 15.00 -2.14
C GLN A 15 7.30 15.64 -0.97
N ASN A 16 7.93 15.69 0.20
CA ASN A 16 7.44 16.35 1.42
C ASN A 16 6.23 15.66 2.06
N PHE A 17 6.04 14.37 1.82
CA PHE A 17 5.04 13.58 2.54
C PHE A 17 5.58 13.16 3.90
N HIS A 18 4.75 13.25 4.91
CA HIS A 18 5.04 12.63 6.22
C HIS A 18 4.62 11.17 6.15
N VAL A 19 5.59 10.26 6.14
CA VAL A 19 5.32 8.84 5.97
C VAL A 19 5.42 8.11 7.30
N VAL A 20 4.37 7.36 7.64
CA VAL A 20 4.36 6.46 8.80
C VAL A 20 4.35 5.04 8.24
N GLU A 21 5.39 4.28 8.55
CA GLU A 21 5.51 2.89 8.12
C GLU A 21 5.04 1.97 9.25
N LEU A 22 4.06 1.14 8.96
CA LEU A 22 3.48 0.22 9.93
C LEU A 22 3.71 -1.22 9.46
N ARG A 23 4.27 -2.04 10.36
CA ARG A 23 4.48 -3.46 10.10
C ARG A 23 3.34 -4.25 10.72
N MET A 24 2.55 -4.91 9.87
CA MET A 24 1.33 -5.60 10.28
C MET A 24 1.55 -6.65 11.36
N CYS A 25 2.71 -7.29 11.37
CA CYS A 25 3.01 -8.35 12.35
C CYS A 25 3.41 -7.83 13.73
N GLU A 26 3.72 -6.54 13.85
CA GLU A 26 4.23 -5.95 15.10
C GLU A 26 3.27 -4.90 15.68
N LEU A 27 2.16 -4.66 15.00
CA LEU A 27 1.30 -3.52 15.24
C LEU A 27 0.09 -3.90 16.08
N ARG A 28 -0.26 -3.02 17.02
CA ARG A 28 -1.54 -3.15 17.75
C ARG A 28 -2.67 -2.57 16.89
N ASP A 29 -3.85 -3.18 16.98
CA ASP A 29 -5.02 -2.76 16.19
C ASP A 29 -5.40 -1.29 16.43
N SER A 30 -5.30 -0.81 17.67
CA SER A 30 -5.61 0.58 17.99
C SER A 30 -4.65 1.56 17.31
N ASP A 31 -3.36 1.22 17.24
CA ASP A 31 -2.35 2.05 16.58
C ASP A 31 -2.61 2.14 15.07
N LEU A 32 -2.98 1.02 14.45
CA LEU A 32 -3.32 1.00 13.04
C LEU A 32 -4.54 1.87 12.74
N ARG A 33 -5.59 1.75 13.55
CA ARG A 33 -6.81 2.55 13.39
C ARG A 33 -6.53 4.04 13.50
N ASP A 34 -5.76 4.45 14.51
CA ASP A 34 -5.43 5.86 14.73
C ASP A 34 -4.67 6.44 13.55
N GLU A 35 -3.69 5.71 13.03
CA GLU A 35 -2.91 6.17 11.88
C GLU A 35 -3.75 6.23 10.60
N LEU A 36 -4.65 5.25 10.40
CA LEU A 36 -5.53 5.23 9.23
C LEU A 36 -6.48 6.43 9.22
N GLU A 37 -7.01 6.83 10.38
CA GLU A 37 -7.91 7.99 10.46
C GLU A 37 -7.20 9.28 10.06
N LEU A 38 -5.92 9.40 10.38
CA LEU A 38 -5.13 10.61 10.10
C LEU A 38 -4.57 10.64 8.67
N ALA A 39 -4.50 9.50 8.01
CA ALA A 39 -3.86 9.39 6.71
C ALA A 39 -4.71 9.96 5.57
N ASP A 40 -4.07 10.66 4.65
CA ASP A 40 -4.68 11.09 3.37
C ASP A 40 -4.43 10.07 2.27
N LEU A 41 -3.35 9.31 2.41
CA LEU A 41 -2.90 8.29 1.47
C LEU A 41 -2.56 7.03 2.23
N VAL A 42 -3.10 5.90 1.80
CA VAL A 42 -2.83 4.60 2.41
C VAL A 42 -2.25 3.68 1.35
N LEU A 43 -1.05 3.19 1.59
CA LEU A 43 -0.39 2.23 0.71
C LEU A 43 -0.27 0.90 1.45
N VAL A 44 -0.79 -0.16 0.84
CA VAL A 44 -0.76 -1.50 1.42
C VAL A 44 0.24 -2.35 0.66
N GLY A 45 1.30 -2.76 1.34
CA GLY A 45 2.29 -3.67 0.79
C GLY A 45 2.02 -5.10 1.23
N THR A 46 2.04 -6.04 0.29
CA THR A 46 1.76 -7.44 0.58
C THR A 46 2.59 -8.37 -0.28
N SER A 47 2.84 -9.57 0.25
CA SER A 47 3.38 -10.68 -0.53
C SER A 47 2.25 -11.63 -0.90
N THR A 48 2.51 -12.56 -1.83
CA THR A 48 1.55 -13.59 -2.21
C THR A 48 1.98 -14.92 -1.60
N ILE A 49 1.08 -15.55 -0.85
CA ILE A 49 1.27 -16.87 -0.25
C ILE A 49 0.06 -17.72 -0.65
N ASN A 50 0.31 -18.87 -1.27
CA ASN A 50 -0.76 -19.78 -1.72
C ASN A 50 -1.85 -19.05 -2.52
N ARG A 51 -1.45 -18.18 -3.45
CA ARG A 51 -2.33 -17.39 -4.31
C ARG A 51 -3.22 -16.39 -3.56
N ASP A 52 -2.81 -16.03 -2.33
CA ASP A 52 -3.58 -15.11 -1.49
C ASP A 52 -2.63 -14.18 -0.74
N ALA A 53 -3.19 -13.14 -0.14
CA ALA A 53 -2.45 -12.29 0.78
C ALA A 53 -2.27 -13.03 2.12
N PRO A 54 -1.20 -12.71 2.88
CA PRO A 54 -1.00 -13.32 4.19
C PRO A 54 -2.15 -12.97 5.15
N PRO A 55 -2.38 -13.81 6.17
CA PRO A 55 -3.44 -13.52 7.16
C PRO A 55 -3.31 -12.15 7.82
N GLN A 56 -2.09 -11.67 8.04
CA GLN A 56 -1.84 -10.36 8.62
C GLN A 56 -2.41 -9.24 7.76
N ALA A 57 -2.31 -9.38 6.43
CA ALA A 57 -2.86 -8.40 5.49
C ALA A 57 -4.39 -8.35 5.60
N TRP A 58 -5.04 -9.51 5.62
CA TRP A 58 -6.49 -9.58 5.77
C TRP A 58 -6.96 -9.05 7.11
N HIS A 59 -6.23 -9.33 8.18
CA HIS A 59 -6.53 -8.79 9.51
C HIS A 59 -6.46 -7.26 9.49
N ALA A 60 -5.39 -6.69 8.96
CA ALA A 60 -5.25 -5.24 8.85
C ALA A 60 -6.39 -4.64 8.03
N MET A 61 -6.76 -5.27 6.92
CA MET A 61 -7.84 -4.78 6.06
C MET A 61 -9.21 -4.84 6.74
N SER A 62 -9.39 -5.77 7.67
CA SER A 62 -10.64 -5.80 8.45
C SER A 62 -10.81 -4.55 9.30
N LEU A 63 -9.70 -3.95 9.74
CA LEU A 63 -9.74 -2.71 10.51
C LEU A 63 -10.02 -1.48 9.65
N PHE A 64 -9.74 -1.56 8.35
CA PHE A 64 -10.01 -0.47 7.41
C PHE A 64 -11.51 -0.17 7.30
N SER A 65 -12.36 -1.16 7.55
CA SER A 65 -13.82 -0.96 7.53
C SER A 65 -14.30 -0.07 8.68
N LEU A 66 -13.47 0.12 9.71
CA LEU A 66 -13.79 0.91 10.89
C LEU A 66 -13.42 2.38 10.73
N VAL A 67 -12.71 2.74 9.67
CA VAL A 67 -12.33 4.12 9.40
C VAL A 67 -13.16 4.69 8.25
N THR A 68 -13.24 6.01 8.17
CA THR A 68 -13.99 6.68 7.11
C THR A 68 -13.10 6.80 5.86
N PRO A 69 -13.38 6.09 4.77
CA PRO A 69 -12.54 6.13 3.57
C PRO A 69 -12.73 7.39 2.73
N LYS A 70 -13.66 8.24 3.08
CA LYS A 70 -14.04 9.42 2.29
C LYS A 70 -12.82 10.29 1.99
N ALA A 71 -12.62 10.55 0.71
CA ALA A 71 -11.51 11.35 0.18
C ALA A 71 -10.12 10.74 0.37
N LYS A 72 -10.00 9.56 0.98
CA LYS A 72 -8.71 8.89 1.11
C LYS A 72 -8.35 8.16 -0.17
N ILE A 73 -7.10 8.32 -0.58
CA ILE A 73 -6.54 7.61 -1.72
C ILE A 73 -5.78 6.39 -1.21
N ALA A 74 -5.95 5.27 -1.87
CA ALA A 74 -5.25 4.05 -1.53
C ALA A 74 -4.65 3.40 -2.77
N ALA A 75 -3.61 2.62 -2.58
CA ALA A 75 -3.02 1.79 -3.61
C ALA A 75 -2.34 0.59 -2.95
N ALA A 76 -2.09 -0.43 -3.73
CA ALA A 76 -1.45 -1.64 -3.26
C ALA A 76 -0.17 -1.91 -4.04
N PHE A 77 0.80 -2.53 -3.38
CA PHE A 77 2.03 -2.98 -4.04
C PHE A 77 2.49 -4.29 -3.40
N GLY A 78 3.36 -4.99 -4.08
CA GLY A 78 3.89 -6.20 -3.50
C GLY A 78 4.82 -6.96 -4.43
N SER A 79 5.48 -7.96 -3.88
CA SER A 79 6.35 -8.86 -4.61
C SER A 79 5.83 -10.29 -4.51
N PHE A 80 6.20 -11.11 -5.48
CA PHE A 80 5.81 -12.51 -5.52
C PHE A 80 6.96 -13.36 -6.08
N GLY A 81 6.99 -14.64 -5.66
CA GLY A 81 7.96 -15.59 -6.20
C GLY A 81 7.37 -16.47 -7.30
N TRP A 82 6.16 -16.95 -7.11
CA TRP A 82 5.52 -17.91 -8.00
C TRP A 82 4.34 -17.32 -8.77
N SER A 83 3.39 -16.70 -8.06
CA SER A 83 2.23 -16.03 -8.65
C SER A 83 1.88 -14.80 -7.83
N GLY A 84 1.26 -13.79 -8.45
CA GLY A 84 1.12 -12.46 -7.89
C GLY A 84 -0.31 -12.00 -7.65
N GLU A 85 -1.17 -12.86 -7.11
CA GLU A 85 -2.58 -12.54 -6.90
C GLU A 85 -2.87 -11.58 -5.75
N ALA A 86 -1.99 -11.54 -4.74
CA ALA A 86 -2.26 -10.82 -3.49
C ALA A 86 -2.52 -9.32 -3.70
N VAL A 87 -1.73 -8.66 -4.52
CA VAL A 87 -1.88 -7.22 -4.78
C VAL A 87 -3.26 -6.93 -5.37
N LYS A 88 -3.70 -7.73 -6.33
CA LYS A 88 -5.01 -7.56 -6.96
C LYS A 88 -6.14 -7.79 -5.97
N LEU A 89 -6.01 -8.81 -5.12
CA LEU A 89 -7.01 -9.11 -4.09
C LEU A 89 -7.12 -7.96 -3.09
N VAL A 90 -6.00 -7.40 -2.68
CA VAL A 90 -5.98 -6.24 -1.78
C VAL A 90 -6.60 -5.01 -2.46
N GLU A 91 -6.28 -4.77 -3.73
CA GLU A 91 -6.91 -3.69 -4.50
C GLU A 91 -8.43 -3.82 -4.54
N GLU A 92 -8.92 -5.01 -4.83
CA GLU A 92 -10.36 -5.27 -4.89
C GLU A 92 -11.02 -5.00 -3.54
N ARG A 93 -10.38 -5.39 -2.45
CA ARG A 93 -10.89 -5.14 -1.10
C ARG A 93 -10.92 -3.65 -0.78
N LEU A 94 -9.87 -2.92 -1.12
CA LEU A 94 -9.81 -1.47 -0.91
C LEU A 94 -10.90 -0.74 -1.71
N LYS A 95 -11.13 -1.17 -2.95
CA LYS A 95 -12.24 -0.63 -3.76
C LYS A 95 -13.58 -0.93 -3.11
N GLY A 96 -13.77 -2.14 -2.60
CA GLY A 96 -14.98 -2.53 -1.89
C GLY A 96 -15.23 -1.71 -0.64
N LEU A 97 -14.17 -1.23 0.00
CA LEU A 97 -14.24 -0.35 1.17
C LEU A 97 -14.39 1.13 0.77
N ARG A 98 -14.50 1.42 -0.52
CA ARG A 98 -14.76 2.76 -1.08
C ARG A 98 -13.59 3.74 -1.01
N PHE A 99 -12.36 3.24 -0.91
CA PHE A 99 -11.20 4.09 -1.11
C PHE A 99 -11.08 4.49 -2.58
N LYS A 100 -10.52 5.66 -2.84
CA LYS A 100 -10.20 6.08 -4.21
C LYS A 100 -8.92 5.37 -4.65
N MET A 101 -8.96 4.71 -5.79
CA MET A 101 -7.85 3.90 -6.30
C MET A 101 -7.43 4.38 -7.70
N PRO A 102 -6.90 5.61 -7.83
CA PRO A 102 -6.57 6.16 -9.16
C PRO A 102 -5.33 5.57 -9.78
N VAL A 103 -4.46 4.93 -9.00
CA VAL A 103 -3.21 4.34 -9.51
C VAL A 103 -3.29 2.82 -9.40
N PRO A 104 -3.06 2.09 -10.50
CA PRO A 104 -3.02 0.63 -10.45
C PRO A 104 -1.94 0.13 -9.51
N GLY A 105 -2.18 -1.02 -8.88
CA GLY A 105 -1.23 -1.64 -7.99
C GLY A 105 0.06 -2.05 -8.70
N LEU A 106 1.17 -1.99 -7.99
CA LEU A 106 2.47 -2.39 -8.51
C LEU A 106 2.82 -3.79 -8.01
N THR A 107 3.04 -4.72 -8.94
CA THR A 107 3.43 -6.09 -8.62
C THR A 107 4.78 -6.40 -9.26
N LEU A 108 5.74 -6.81 -8.45
CA LEU A 108 7.08 -7.16 -8.92
C LEU A 108 7.41 -8.60 -8.57
N ARG A 109 8.13 -9.27 -9.47
CA ARG A 109 8.52 -10.66 -9.29
C ARG A 109 9.84 -10.75 -8.51
N PHE A 110 9.89 -11.63 -7.50
CA PHE A 110 11.08 -11.86 -6.65
C PHE A 110 11.60 -10.59 -5.97
N SER A 111 12.89 -10.62 -5.59
CA SER A 111 13.57 -9.45 -5.04
C SER A 111 13.75 -8.40 -6.12
N PRO A 112 13.39 -7.15 -5.86
CA PRO A 112 13.51 -6.10 -6.88
C PRO A 112 14.94 -5.86 -7.35
N THR A 113 15.10 -5.68 -8.66
CA THR A 113 16.32 -5.20 -9.29
C THR A 113 16.35 -3.67 -9.25
N ASP A 114 17.44 -3.06 -9.69
CA ASP A 114 17.52 -1.59 -9.77
C ASP A 114 16.44 -1.00 -10.68
N ASP A 115 16.14 -1.67 -11.79
CA ASP A 115 15.05 -1.24 -12.68
C ASP A 115 13.69 -1.35 -12.00
N ASN A 116 13.49 -2.40 -11.23
CA ASN A 116 12.26 -2.57 -10.45
C ASN A 116 12.12 -1.51 -9.35
N LEU A 117 13.24 -1.13 -8.73
CA LEU A 117 13.21 -0.07 -7.73
C LEU A 117 12.85 1.28 -8.36
N ARG A 118 13.26 1.52 -9.60
CA ARG A 118 12.83 2.69 -10.35
C ARG A 118 11.31 2.66 -10.58
N GLU A 119 10.74 1.50 -10.89
CA GLU A 119 9.29 1.36 -11.00
C GLU A 119 8.59 1.70 -9.68
N CYS A 120 9.20 1.35 -8.54
CA CYS A 120 8.67 1.74 -7.24
C CYS A 120 8.66 3.26 -7.07
N ARG A 121 9.71 3.96 -7.50
CA ARG A 121 9.77 5.42 -7.42
C ARG A 121 8.74 6.06 -8.34
N GLU A 122 8.55 5.53 -9.54
CA GLU A 122 7.54 6.01 -10.47
C GLU A 122 6.13 5.82 -9.89
N PHE A 123 5.88 4.66 -9.30
CA PHE A 123 4.62 4.37 -8.62
C PHE A 123 4.36 5.39 -7.50
N ALA A 124 5.36 5.64 -6.67
CA ALA A 124 5.26 6.62 -5.58
C ALA A 124 4.95 8.01 -6.12
N GLY A 125 5.62 8.41 -7.21
CA GLY A 125 5.38 9.69 -7.86
C GLY A 125 3.97 9.82 -8.41
N GLN A 126 3.44 8.78 -9.03
CA GLN A 126 2.08 8.75 -9.55
C GLN A 126 1.04 8.91 -8.42
N VAL A 127 1.25 8.18 -7.32
CA VAL A 127 0.35 8.26 -6.17
C VAL A 127 0.42 9.64 -5.52
N ALA A 128 1.61 10.19 -5.35
CA ALA A 128 1.80 11.52 -4.79
C ALA A 128 1.08 12.60 -5.63
N ALA A 129 1.17 12.49 -6.95
CA ALA A 129 0.51 13.44 -7.86
C ALA A 129 -1.01 13.40 -7.70
N GLN A 130 -1.59 12.24 -7.42
CA GLN A 130 -3.04 12.11 -7.20
C GLN A 130 -3.47 12.78 -5.90
N VAL A 131 -2.68 12.70 -4.85
CA VAL A 131 -2.98 13.36 -3.56
C VAL A 131 -2.94 14.88 -3.74
N VAL A 132 -1.88 15.40 -4.35
CA VAL A 132 -1.73 16.84 -4.60
C VAL A 132 -2.84 17.35 -5.51
N GLY A 133 -3.21 16.57 -6.52
CA GLY A 133 -4.26 16.94 -7.47
C GLY A 133 -5.67 17.00 -6.88
N THR A 134 -5.89 16.43 -5.68
CA THR A 134 -7.21 16.45 -5.01
C THR A 134 -7.34 17.56 -3.98
N GLU A 135 -6.25 18.25 -3.67
CA GLU A 135 -6.26 19.45 -2.81
C GLU A 135 -6.68 20.72 -3.61
#